data_4b29c2d2b37d7cf4b7e57c6523575741
#
_entry.id   4b29c2d2b37d7cf4b7e57c6523575741
#
_cell.length_a   1.000
_cell.length_b   1.000
_cell.length_c   1.000
_cell.angle_alpha   90.00
_cell.angle_beta   90.00
_cell.angle_gamma   90.00
#
_symmetry.space_group_name_H-M   'P 1'
#
loop_
_entity.id
_entity.type
_entity.pdbx_description
1 polymer ?
#
loop_
_entity_poly.entity_id
_entity_poly.type
_entity_poly.pdbx_seq_one_letter_code
_entity_poly.pdbx_strand_id
1 'polypeptide(L)'
;MPKSDSQRRSATPETRRVPPARILVVEDNPLNRLLVHDILELRGHAVVEAATVDEALERLQRERPDLLLLDVQIPGGGGEAVIREVRQRAELADLPIVAVTSLAMPGDRERLLSIGFQGYLSKPIDTRTFAAAVESYLKSAAGAPEEAVNARQVG
;
A
#
# COMPACT_ATOMS: atom_id res chain seq x y z
N MET A 1 -21.80 -32.64 -3.93
CA MET A 1 -21.61 -32.20 -3.93
C MET A 1 -20.77 -31.62 -3.90
N PRO A 2 -20.29 -31.60 -3.92
CA PRO A 2 -19.45 -31.07 -3.69
C PRO A 2 -19.46 -29.89 -3.81
N LYS A 3 -19.72 -29.45 -3.91
CA LYS A 3 -19.76 -28.40 -3.97
C LYS A 3 -19.54 -27.78 -2.93
N SER A 4 -19.53 -28.26 -2.30
CA SER A 4 -19.34 -27.83 -1.11
C SER A 4 -18.19 -27.01 -1.07
N ASP A 5 -17.29 -27.43 -1.66
CA ASP A 5 -16.17 -26.75 -1.63
C ASP A 5 -16.42 -25.41 -1.88
N SER A 6 -17.27 -25.24 -2.60
CA SER A 6 -17.47 -23.94 -2.96
C SER A 6 -17.75 -23.22 -1.77
N GLN A 7 -18.36 -23.86 -0.97
CA GLN A 7 -18.70 -23.14 0.13
C GLN A 7 -17.68 -22.70 0.93
N ARG A 8 -16.70 -23.37 0.87
CA ARG A 8 -15.76 -22.92 1.70
C ARG A 8 -15.44 -21.68 1.21
N ARG A 9 -15.62 -21.50 0.09
CA ARG A 9 -15.25 -20.32 -0.38
C ARG A 9 -16.18 -19.38 0.01
N SER A 10 -17.17 -19.73 0.52
CA SER A 10 -18.15 -18.78 0.85
C SER A 10 -17.57 -18.08 2.01
N ALA A 11 -16.76 -18.69 2.73
CA ALA A 11 -16.23 -18.05 3.87
C ALA A 11 -15.26 -17.06 3.33
N THR A 12 -14.69 -17.38 2.20
CA THR A 12 -13.74 -16.49 1.72
C THR A 12 -14.32 -15.25 1.18
N PRO A 13 -15.48 -15.19 0.78
CA PRO A 13 -16.01 -14.00 0.19
C PRO A 13 -15.81 -12.82 1.06
N GLU A 14 -15.95 -12.99 2.29
CA GLU A 14 -15.79 -11.89 3.13
C GLU A 14 -14.43 -11.45 3.14
N THR A 15 -13.50 -12.29 3.10
CA THR A 15 -12.17 -11.90 3.15
C THR A 15 -11.79 -11.39 1.82
N ARG A 16 -12.60 -11.64 0.80
CA ARG A 16 -12.28 -11.17 -0.45
C ARG A 16 -12.99 -9.98 -0.88
N ARG A 17 -13.27 -9.08 -0.06
CA ARG A 17 -13.90 -7.91 -0.45
C ARG A 17 -13.10 -7.16 -1.45
N VAL A 18 -11.79 -7.32 -1.50
CA VAL A 18 -10.93 -6.62 -2.42
C VAL A 18 -10.32 -7.63 -3.35
N PRO A 19 -10.40 -7.47 -4.63
CA PRO A 19 -9.78 -8.41 -5.55
C PRO A 19 -8.27 -8.41 -5.39
N PRO A 20 -7.59 -9.47 -5.75
CA PRO A 20 -6.15 -9.51 -5.66
C PRO A 20 -5.52 -8.36 -6.44
N ALA A 21 -4.52 -7.76 -5.89
CA ALA A 21 -3.87 -6.61 -6.50
C ALA A 21 -2.37 -6.80 -6.54
N ARG A 22 -1.67 -6.00 -7.33
CA ARG A 22 -0.23 -6.03 -7.37
C ARG A 22 0.23 -4.84 -6.55
N ILE A 23 1.01 -5.08 -5.51
CA ILE A 23 1.42 -4.04 -4.59
C ILE A 23 2.93 -3.94 -4.58
N LEU A 24 3.46 -2.75 -4.83
CA LEU A 24 4.90 -2.52 -4.76
C LEU A 24 5.22 -2.05 -3.35
N VAL A 25 6.11 -2.76 -2.68
CA VAL A 25 6.53 -2.44 -1.33
C VAL A 25 7.95 -1.90 -1.37
N VAL A 26 8.14 -0.66 -0.96
CA VAL A 26 9.45 -0.02 -0.96
C VAL A 26 9.87 0.18 0.47
N GLU A 27 10.84 -0.59 0.90
CA GLU A 27 11.26 -0.64 2.28
C GLU A 27 12.71 -1.11 2.32
N ASP A 28 13.62 -0.36 2.92
CA ASP A 28 15.02 -0.75 2.91
C ASP A 28 15.37 -1.77 3.99
N ASN A 29 14.57 -1.91 5.02
CA ASN A 29 14.86 -2.89 6.07
C ASN A 29 14.34 -4.26 5.59
N PRO A 30 15.21 -5.24 5.40
CA PRO A 30 14.78 -6.51 4.83
C PRO A 30 13.77 -7.27 5.68
N LEU A 31 13.83 -7.14 7.01
CA LEU A 31 12.89 -7.85 7.84
C LEU A 31 11.50 -7.21 7.73
N ASN A 32 11.42 -5.90 7.69
CA ASN A 32 10.14 -5.24 7.54
C ASN A 32 9.58 -5.54 6.15
N ARG A 33 10.45 -5.57 5.14
CA ARG A 33 10.01 -5.83 3.77
C ARG A 33 9.44 -7.25 3.68
N LEU A 34 10.10 -8.21 4.33
CA LEU A 34 9.64 -9.58 4.32
C LEU A 34 8.31 -9.70 5.06
N LEU A 35 8.16 -9.01 6.18
CA LEU A 35 6.94 -9.07 6.94
C LEU A 35 5.76 -8.55 6.13
N VAL A 36 5.94 -7.41 5.50
CA VAL A 36 4.87 -6.82 4.70
C VAL A 36 4.54 -7.73 3.52
N HIS A 37 5.57 -8.29 2.89
CA HIS A 37 5.40 -9.19 1.77
C HIS A 37 4.53 -10.38 2.20
N ASP A 38 4.87 -11.02 3.30
CA ASP A 38 4.15 -12.19 3.73
C ASP A 38 2.71 -11.88 4.12
N ILE A 39 2.48 -10.77 4.79
CA ILE A 39 1.14 -10.40 5.18
C ILE A 39 0.26 -10.21 3.95
N LEU A 40 0.77 -9.52 2.96
CA LEU A 40 -0.03 -9.23 1.78
C LEU A 40 -0.20 -10.47 0.89
N GLU A 41 0.82 -11.28 0.81
CA GLU A 41 0.71 -12.48 0.01
C GLU A 41 -0.31 -13.45 0.59
N LEU A 42 -0.42 -13.52 1.90
CA LEU A 42 -1.42 -14.37 2.51
C LEU A 42 -2.83 -13.94 2.17
N ARG A 43 -3.00 -12.69 1.77
CA ARG A 43 -4.31 -12.21 1.38
C ARG A 43 -4.55 -12.35 -0.13
N GLY A 44 -3.60 -12.93 -0.83
CA GLY A 44 -3.76 -13.17 -2.26
C GLY A 44 -3.19 -12.12 -3.18
N HIS A 45 -2.51 -11.12 -2.63
CA HIS A 45 -1.96 -10.07 -3.48
C HIS A 45 -0.59 -10.48 -4.02
N ALA A 46 -0.23 -9.93 -5.17
CA ALA A 46 1.09 -10.13 -5.73
C ALA A 46 1.97 -9.00 -5.21
N VAL A 47 3.12 -9.31 -4.67
CA VAL A 47 3.98 -8.32 -4.06
C VAL A 47 5.27 -8.17 -4.85
N VAL A 48 5.63 -6.94 -5.16
CA VAL A 48 6.87 -6.60 -5.83
C VAL A 48 7.65 -5.78 -4.82
N GLU A 49 8.94 -5.97 -4.72
CA GLU A 49 9.75 -5.32 -3.70
C GLU A 49 10.83 -4.42 -4.24
N ALA A 50 11.14 -3.37 -3.49
CA ALA A 50 12.26 -2.49 -3.80
C ALA A 50 12.83 -1.98 -2.50
N ALA A 51 14.12 -1.72 -2.46
CA ALA A 51 14.76 -1.25 -1.25
C ALA A 51 15.28 0.17 -1.37
N THR A 52 15.31 0.74 -2.56
CA THR A 52 15.83 2.09 -2.78
C THR A 52 14.93 2.84 -3.73
N VAL A 53 15.18 4.13 -3.86
CA VAL A 53 14.43 4.97 -4.79
C VAL A 53 14.62 4.46 -6.21
N ASP A 54 15.86 4.16 -6.60
CA ASP A 54 16.12 3.71 -7.97
C ASP A 54 15.40 2.41 -8.28
N GLU A 55 15.41 1.47 -7.34
CA GLU A 55 14.72 0.22 -7.56
C GLU A 55 13.23 0.45 -7.64
N ALA A 56 12.70 1.36 -6.81
CA ALA A 56 11.29 1.63 -6.81
C ALA A 56 10.85 2.18 -8.16
N LEU A 57 11.62 3.12 -8.71
CA LEU A 57 11.25 3.73 -9.98
C LEU A 57 11.33 2.72 -11.11
N GLU A 58 12.31 1.82 -11.05
CA GLU A 58 12.42 0.81 -12.06
C GLU A 58 11.26 -0.17 -11.98
N ARG A 59 10.87 -0.59 -10.77
CA ARG A 59 9.77 -1.50 -10.62
C ARG A 59 8.45 -0.86 -11.05
N LEU A 60 8.26 0.42 -10.79
CA LEU A 60 7.05 1.08 -11.19
C LEU A 60 6.88 1.03 -12.70
N GLN A 61 7.97 1.21 -13.40
CA GLN A 61 7.90 1.23 -14.84
C GLN A 61 7.63 -0.16 -15.39
N ARG A 62 8.23 -1.16 -14.78
CA ARG A 62 8.10 -2.51 -15.27
C ARG A 62 6.89 -3.26 -14.82
N GLU A 63 6.52 -3.09 -13.56
CA GLU A 63 5.47 -3.92 -12.97
C GLU A 63 4.08 -3.33 -12.93
N ARG A 64 3.95 -2.03 -13.07
CA ARG A 64 2.66 -1.38 -13.05
C ARG A 64 1.78 -1.81 -11.89
N PRO A 65 2.16 -1.48 -10.66
CA PRO A 65 1.40 -1.91 -9.50
C PRO A 65 0.08 -1.16 -9.37
N ASP A 66 -0.82 -1.72 -8.57
CA ASP A 66 -2.10 -1.09 -8.29
C ASP A 66 -2.01 -0.20 -7.04
N LEU A 67 -0.96 -0.35 -6.26
CA LEU A 67 -0.78 0.45 -5.07
C LEU A 67 0.69 0.44 -4.68
N LEU A 68 1.17 1.53 -4.16
CA LEU A 68 2.55 1.66 -3.73
C LEU A 68 2.58 1.87 -2.23
N LEU A 69 3.29 1.00 -1.50
CA LEU A 69 3.53 1.19 -0.09
C LEU A 69 4.97 1.68 0.00
N LEU A 70 5.16 2.85 0.58
CA LEU A 70 6.44 3.51 0.50
C LEU A 70 6.94 3.98 1.84
N ASP A 71 8.11 3.48 2.25
CA ASP A 71 8.73 3.96 3.46
C ASP A 71 9.30 5.34 3.13
N VAL A 72 8.98 6.32 3.93
CA VAL A 72 9.40 7.68 3.67
C VAL A 72 10.90 7.84 3.83
N GLN A 73 11.53 6.99 4.61
CA GLN A 73 12.95 7.12 4.91
C GLN A 73 13.82 6.10 4.22
N ILE A 74 13.74 5.99 2.93
CA ILE A 74 14.57 5.04 2.20
C ILE A 74 15.75 5.74 1.54
N PRO A 75 16.81 4.99 1.23
CA PRO A 75 17.99 5.60 0.60
C PRO A 75 17.69 6.13 -0.79
N GLY A 76 18.40 7.15 -1.18
CA GLY A 76 18.28 7.70 -2.52
C GLY A 76 17.40 8.92 -2.63
N GLY A 77 17.12 9.56 -1.53
CA GLY A 77 16.32 10.78 -1.57
C GLY A 77 15.01 10.64 -0.83
N GLY A 78 14.78 9.47 -0.25
CA GLY A 78 13.59 9.26 0.54
C GLY A 78 12.34 9.04 -0.28
N GLY A 79 11.25 8.82 0.42
CA GLY A 79 9.99 8.58 -0.24
C GLY A 79 9.52 9.77 -1.04
N GLU A 80 9.95 10.99 -0.67
CA GLU A 80 9.53 12.16 -1.41
C GLU A 80 10.07 12.13 -2.83
N ALA A 81 11.27 11.57 -3.03
CA ALA A 81 11.83 11.51 -4.36
C ALA A 81 10.97 10.60 -5.25
N VAL A 82 10.49 9.50 -4.67
CA VAL A 82 9.68 8.58 -5.44
C VAL A 82 8.35 9.23 -5.80
N ILE A 83 7.68 9.86 -4.81
CA ILE A 83 6.38 10.38 -5.07
C ILE A 83 6.43 11.55 -6.04
N ARG A 84 7.49 12.32 -5.98
CA ARG A 84 7.62 13.44 -6.89
C ARG A 84 7.74 12.92 -8.33
N GLU A 85 8.52 11.88 -8.51
CA GLU A 85 8.69 11.33 -9.84
C GLU A 85 7.40 10.69 -10.35
N VAL A 86 6.69 9.97 -9.48
CA VAL A 86 5.47 9.32 -9.86
C VAL A 86 4.41 10.32 -10.29
N ARG A 87 4.29 11.43 -9.58
CA ARG A 87 3.25 12.40 -9.91
C ARG A 87 3.53 13.15 -11.20
N GLN A 88 4.74 13.04 -11.73
CA GLN A 88 5.04 13.68 -12.99
C GLN A 88 4.70 12.78 -14.16
N ARG A 89 4.40 11.51 -13.93
CA ARG A 89 4.11 10.59 -15.02
C ARG A 89 2.60 10.43 -15.14
N ALA A 90 2.07 10.75 -16.32
CA ALA A 90 0.64 10.71 -16.53
C ALA A 90 0.05 9.33 -16.23
N GLU A 91 0.74 8.29 -16.62
CA GLU A 91 0.19 6.96 -16.42
C GLU A 91 0.16 6.54 -14.96
N LEU A 92 0.86 7.25 -14.09
CA LEU A 92 0.89 6.92 -12.70
C LEU A 92 0.21 7.98 -11.83
N ALA A 93 -0.44 8.94 -12.45
CA ALA A 93 -1.01 10.05 -11.72
C ALA A 93 -2.05 9.62 -10.69
N ASP A 94 -2.77 8.56 -10.96
CA ASP A 94 -3.79 8.09 -10.06
C ASP A 94 -3.36 6.94 -9.17
N LEU A 95 -2.10 6.58 -9.20
CA LEU A 95 -1.63 5.46 -8.38
C LEU A 95 -1.74 5.82 -6.91
N PRO A 96 -2.43 5.02 -6.11
CA PRO A 96 -2.48 5.32 -4.69
C PRO A 96 -1.14 5.03 -4.05
N ILE A 97 -0.63 5.97 -3.27
CA ILE A 97 0.64 5.84 -2.59
C ILE A 97 0.40 6.04 -1.10
N VAL A 98 0.73 5.03 -0.32
CA VAL A 98 0.52 5.06 1.11
C VAL A 98 1.87 4.98 1.81
N ALA A 99 2.13 5.89 2.71
CA ALA A 99 3.40 5.90 3.43
C ALA A 99 3.37 4.87 4.55
N VAL A 100 4.49 4.19 4.78
CA VAL A 100 4.61 3.31 5.92
C VAL A 100 5.81 3.85 6.67
N THR A 101 5.59 4.43 7.84
CA THR A 101 6.65 5.19 8.46
C THR A 101 6.56 5.20 9.98
N SER A 102 7.69 5.40 10.61
CA SER A 102 7.72 5.51 12.05
C SER A 102 7.57 6.95 12.49
N LEU A 103 7.40 7.88 11.56
CA LEU A 103 7.22 9.27 11.94
C LEU A 103 5.87 9.40 12.64
N ALA A 104 5.86 10.08 13.74
CA ALA A 104 4.63 10.20 14.50
C ALA A 104 4.50 11.55 15.17
N MET A 105 5.09 12.57 14.61
CA MET A 105 5.02 13.89 15.22
C MET A 105 3.77 14.62 14.74
N PRO A 106 3.27 15.54 15.53
CA PRO A 106 2.14 16.33 15.10
C PRO A 106 2.50 17.04 13.80
N GLY A 107 1.63 17.00 12.87
CA GLY A 107 1.88 17.64 11.57
C GLY A 107 2.44 16.70 10.54
N ASP A 108 2.96 15.53 10.93
CA ASP A 108 3.51 14.61 9.94
C ASP A 108 2.44 14.14 8.97
N ARG A 109 1.25 13.85 9.48
CA ARG A 109 0.20 13.36 8.61
C ARG A 109 -0.15 14.41 7.57
N GLU A 110 -0.33 15.65 8.01
CA GLU A 110 -0.68 16.70 7.07
C GLU A 110 0.42 16.92 6.06
N ARG A 111 1.67 16.81 6.50
CA ARG A 111 2.77 16.99 5.58
C ARG A 111 2.80 15.89 4.53
N LEU A 112 2.59 14.65 4.94
CA LEU A 112 2.60 13.55 3.98
C LEU A 112 1.46 13.69 2.99
N LEU A 113 0.29 14.07 3.47
CA LEU A 113 -0.82 14.23 2.55
C LEU A 113 -0.57 15.38 1.57
N SER A 114 0.08 16.45 2.04
CA SER A 114 0.34 17.58 1.17
C SER A 114 1.36 17.23 0.10
N ILE A 115 2.25 16.28 0.35
CA ILE A 115 3.24 15.89 -0.63
C ILE A 115 2.61 15.01 -1.70
N GLY A 116 1.50 14.37 -1.41
CA GLY A 116 0.85 13.54 -2.39
C GLY A 116 0.53 12.11 -1.97
N PHE A 117 0.79 11.76 -0.70
CA PHE A 117 0.42 10.44 -0.22
C PHE A 117 -1.08 10.44 0.04
N GLN A 118 -1.73 9.32 -0.21
CA GLN A 118 -3.14 9.18 0.08
C GLN A 118 -3.38 8.94 1.57
N GLY A 119 -2.37 8.45 2.26
CA GLY A 119 -2.50 8.22 3.68
C GLY A 119 -1.22 7.62 4.21
N TYR A 120 -1.23 7.17 5.45
CA TYR A 120 -0.05 6.54 5.98
C TYR A 120 -0.40 5.47 7.01
N LEU A 121 0.51 4.53 7.19
CA LEU A 121 0.38 3.48 8.17
C LEU A 121 1.63 3.56 9.02
N SER A 122 1.46 3.50 10.32
CA SER A 122 2.60 3.69 11.20
C SER A 122 3.30 2.39 11.51
N LYS A 123 4.60 2.46 11.78
CA LYS A 123 5.37 1.35 12.27
C LYS A 123 5.37 1.42 13.78
N PRO A 124 5.45 0.29 14.44
CA PRO A 124 5.69 -1.03 13.87
C PRO A 124 4.42 -1.62 13.24
N ILE A 125 4.61 -2.51 12.30
CA ILE A 125 3.51 -3.11 11.58
C ILE A 125 2.67 -3.96 12.52
N ASP A 126 1.37 -3.76 12.50
CA ASP A 126 0.45 -4.57 13.29
C ASP A 126 -0.04 -5.66 12.35
N THR A 127 0.42 -6.88 12.57
CA THR A 127 0.15 -7.96 11.63
C THR A 127 -1.32 -8.32 11.55
N ARG A 128 -2.12 -7.93 12.55
CA ARG A 128 -3.53 -8.27 12.51
C ARG A 128 -4.37 -7.32 11.69
N THR A 129 -3.95 -6.08 11.54
CA THR A 129 -4.76 -5.07 10.88
C THR A 129 -4.14 -4.50 9.63
N PHE A 130 -2.85 -4.79 9.39
CA PHE A 130 -2.14 -4.14 8.29
C PHE A 130 -2.76 -4.42 6.93
N ALA A 131 -3.08 -5.67 6.64
CA ALA A 131 -3.61 -6.02 5.32
C ALA A 131 -4.94 -5.32 5.06
N ALA A 132 -5.81 -5.28 6.07
CA ALA A 132 -7.08 -4.62 5.88
C ALA A 132 -6.91 -3.11 5.67
N ALA A 133 -5.95 -2.52 6.37
CA ALA A 133 -5.68 -1.09 6.20
C ALA A 133 -5.17 -0.81 4.80
N VAL A 134 -4.28 -1.64 4.29
CA VAL A 134 -3.77 -1.48 2.94
C VAL A 134 -4.91 -1.62 1.94
N GLU A 135 -5.76 -2.61 2.15
CA GLU A 135 -6.84 -2.87 1.21
C GLU A 135 -7.87 -1.75 1.18
N SER A 136 -7.98 -0.99 2.27
CA SER A 136 -8.92 0.12 2.27
C SER A 136 -8.50 1.17 1.25
N TYR A 137 -7.20 1.31 1.00
CA TYR A 137 -6.74 2.27 0.01
C TYR A 137 -6.95 1.73 -1.40
N LEU A 138 -6.96 0.43 -1.57
CA LEU A 138 -7.25 -0.14 -2.88
C LEU A 138 -8.71 0.09 -3.23
N LYS A 139 -9.59 -0.03 -2.24
CA LYS A 139 -10.98 0.19 -2.50
C LYS A 139 -11.26 1.64 -2.84
N SER A 140 -10.64 2.57 -2.14
CA SER A 140 -10.85 3.96 -2.41
C SER A 140 -10.38 4.28 -3.81
N ALA A 141 -9.24 3.74 -4.20
CA ALA A 141 -8.70 4.01 -5.51
C ALA A 141 -9.61 3.46 -6.58
N ALA A 142 -10.40 2.47 -6.25
CA ALA A 142 -11.29 1.90 -7.23
C ALA A 142 -12.56 2.74 -7.37
N GLY A 143 -12.54 3.92 -6.91
CA GLY A 143 -13.68 4.75 -7.10
C GLY A 143 -14.68 4.82 -5.99
N ALA A 144 -14.39 4.23 -4.91
CA ALA A 144 -15.33 4.23 -3.85
C ALA A 144 -15.40 5.59 -3.23
N PRO A 145 -16.45 5.88 -2.65
CA PRO A 145 -16.64 7.14 -1.99
C PRO A 145 -15.74 7.25 -0.83
N GLU A 146 -14.61 7.38 -1.12
CA GLU A 146 -13.70 7.50 -0.15
C GLU A 146 -13.82 8.48 0.84
N GLU A 147 -14.55 9.38 0.69
CA GLU A 147 -14.63 10.33 1.71
C GLU A 147 -15.04 9.60 2.90
N ALA A 148 -15.77 8.64 2.77
CA ALA A 148 -16.27 7.94 3.91
C ALA A 148 -15.08 7.35 4.56
N VAL A 149 -14.25 6.83 3.79
CA VAL A 149 -13.13 6.19 4.29
C VAL A 149 -12.32 7.17 5.01
N ASN A 150 -12.11 8.26 4.47
CA ASN A 150 -11.33 9.19 5.11
C ASN A 150 -11.86 9.56 6.37
N ALA A 151 -13.04 9.76 6.44
CA ALA A 151 -13.62 10.19 7.62
C ALA A 151 -13.16 9.32 8.70
N ARG A 152 -13.19 8.08 8.42
CA ARG A 152 -12.87 7.33 9.47
C ARG A 152 -11.54 7.24 9.74
N GLN A 153 -10.84 7.41 8.88
CA GLN A 153 -9.59 7.23 9.14
C GLN A 153 -9.13 8.11 10.04
N VAL A 154 -9.75 8.93 10.12
CA VAL A 154 -9.39 9.82 10.99
C VAL A 154 -9.27 9.15 12.16
N GLY A 155 -9.93 8.22 12.26
CA GLY A 155 -9.87 7.57 13.50
C GLY A 155 -8.56 7.02 13.75
#